data_27e94cb824bc85d0707044f43e51a642
#
_entry.id   27e94cb824bc85d0707044f43e51a642
#
_cell.length_a   1.000
_cell.length_b   1.000
_cell.length_c   1.000
_cell.angle_alpha   90.00
_cell.angle_beta   90.00
_cell.angle_gamma   90.00
#
_symmetry.space_group_name_H-M   'P 1'
#
loop_
_entity.id
_entity.type
_entity.pdbx_description
1 polymer ?
#
loop_
_entity_poly.entity_id
_entity_poly.type
_entity_poly.pdbx_seq_one_letter_code
_entity_poly.pdbx_strand_id
1 'polypeptide(L)'
;MELPRIVEHSPWARIARWNLKQPNVAMVLGKTIHLSGVTREQFLREPSWVAHEMCHIRQVQERGLLRFLWEYLVESARVGYYANRFEVEAREAGARDAAHYAALLAVPLPDGPGRGGSEQASAGHNRPDVVV
;
A
#
# COMPACT_ATOMS: atom_id res chain seq x y z
N MET A 1 -4.85 18.02 2.64
CA MET A 1 -5.28 16.73 2.08
C MET A 1 -5.87 15.88 3.18
N GLU A 2 -7.09 15.45 3.00
CA GLU A 2 -7.71 14.57 3.97
C GLU A 2 -7.28 13.12 3.72
N LEU A 3 -7.01 12.41 4.80
CA LEU A 3 -6.74 10.98 4.70
C LEU A 3 -8.02 10.23 4.33
N PRO A 4 -7.92 9.14 3.55
CA PRO A 4 -9.07 8.30 3.26
C PRO A 4 -9.55 7.58 4.52
N ARG A 5 -10.74 7.03 4.44
CA ARG A 5 -11.24 6.18 5.50
C ARG A 5 -10.36 4.94 5.63
N ILE A 6 -9.98 4.60 6.85
CA ILE A 6 -9.16 3.44 7.15
C ILE A 6 -9.95 2.51 8.05
N VAL A 7 -10.10 1.26 7.65
CA VAL A 7 -10.85 0.24 8.39
C VAL A 7 -9.87 -0.80 8.90
N GLU A 8 -9.76 -0.94 10.23
CA GLU A 8 -8.96 -1.98 10.86
C GLU A 8 -9.76 -3.29 10.93
N HIS A 9 -9.05 -4.41 11.02
CA HIS A 9 -9.64 -5.74 11.14
C HIS A 9 -10.70 -6.04 10.07
N SER A 10 -10.45 -5.57 8.85
CA SER A 10 -11.38 -5.74 7.75
C SER A 10 -11.52 -7.22 7.36
N PRO A 11 -12.74 -7.74 7.22
CA PRO A 11 -12.92 -9.10 6.73
C PRO A 11 -12.39 -9.29 5.31
N TRP A 12 -12.47 -8.27 4.46
CA TRP A 12 -11.93 -8.31 3.10
C TRP A 12 -10.41 -8.43 3.11
N ALA A 13 -9.75 -7.61 3.93
CA ALA A 13 -8.30 -7.66 4.09
C ALA A 13 -7.85 -8.97 4.76
N ARG A 14 -8.68 -9.54 5.64
CA ARG A 14 -8.41 -10.84 6.25
C ARG A 14 -8.40 -11.95 5.21
N ILE A 15 -9.34 -11.94 4.28
CA ILE A 15 -9.39 -12.90 3.18
C ILE A 15 -8.15 -12.75 2.31
N ALA A 16 -7.77 -11.51 1.97
CA ALA A 16 -6.57 -11.24 1.19
C ALA A 16 -5.31 -11.71 1.92
N ARG A 17 -5.21 -11.46 3.23
CA ARG A 17 -4.10 -11.93 4.06
C ARG A 17 -3.97 -13.45 4.03
N TRP A 18 -5.09 -14.13 4.12
CA TRP A 18 -5.12 -15.59 4.07
C TRP A 18 -4.67 -16.12 2.70
N ASN A 19 -5.19 -15.54 1.63
CA ASN A 19 -4.83 -15.93 0.26
C ASN A 19 -3.34 -15.68 -0.05
N LEU A 20 -2.83 -14.53 0.39
CA LEU A 20 -1.44 -14.13 0.13
C LEU A 20 -0.45 -14.75 1.11
N LYS A 21 -0.94 -15.37 2.19
CA LYS A 21 -0.11 -15.94 3.26
C LYS A 21 0.86 -14.93 3.86
N GLN A 22 0.39 -13.69 4.05
CA GLN A 22 1.17 -12.59 4.58
C GLN A 22 0.60 -12.15 5.93
N PRO A 23 1.46 -11.72 6.89
CA PRO A 23 0.99 -11.32 8.21
C PRO A 23 0.25 -9.98 8.22
N ASN A 24 0.61 -9.08 7.33
CA ASN A 24 0.06 -7.72 7.28
C ASN A 24 -0.40 -7.41 5.87
N VAL A 25 -1.62 -6.88 5.74
CA VAL A 25 -2.17 -6.52 4.43
C VAL A 25 -2.89 -5.20 4.54
N ALA A 26 -2.63 -4.32 3.58
CA ALA A 26 -3.46 -3.15 3.29
C ALA A 26 -4.10 -3.35 1.92
N MET A 27 -5.38 -3.06 1.82
CA MET A 27 -6.15 -3.26 0.60
C MET A 27 -7.00 -2.03 0.34
N VAL A 28 -6.92 -1.50 -0.88
CA VAL A 28 -7.78 -0.39 -1.30
C VAL A 28 -9.04 -0.94 -1.93
N LEU A 29 -10.18 -0.53 -1.39
CA LEU A 29 -11.49 -0.85 -1.94
C LEU A 29 -12.23 0.46 -2.14
N GLY A 30 -12.31 0.92 -3.40
CA GLY A 30 -12.85 2.24 -3.71
C GLY A 30 -11.96 3.35 -3.17
N LYS A 31 -12.45 4.10 -2.20
CA LYS A 31 -11.72 5.19 -1.54
C LYS A 31 -11.35 4.85 -0.09
N THR A 32 -11.49 3.60 0.29
CA THR A 32 -11.27 3.14 1.66
C THR A 32 -10.08 2.19 1.70
N ILE A 33 -9.22 2.36 2.71
CA ILE A 33 -8.11 1.46 2.96
C ILE A 33 -8.55 0.45 4.03
N HIS A 34 -8.47 -0.83 3.71
CA HIS A 34 -8.80 -1.92 4.62
C HIS A 34 -7.51 -2.56 5.12
N LEU A 35 -7.38 -2.72 6.42
CA LEU A 35 -6.19 -3.27 7.06
C LEU A 35 -6.51 -4.60 7.73
N SER A 36 -5.55 -5.52 7.70
CA SER A 36 -5.56 -6.74 8.49
C SER A 36 -4.16 -7.10 8.92
N GLY A 37 -4.01 -7.45 10.19
CA GLY A 37 -2.70 -7.77 10.78
C GLY A 37 -1.89 -6.54 11.20
N VAL A 38 -2.40 -5.34 10.95
CA VAL A 38 -1.75 -4.08 11.29
C VAL A 38 -2.82 -3.10 11.75
N THR A 39 -2.50 -2.26 12.74
CA THR A 39 -3.42 -1.22 13.21
C THR A 39 -3.30 0.02 12.33
N ARG A 40 -4.32 0.88 12.41
CA ARG A 40 -4.30 2.19 11.75
C ARG A 40 -3.07 2.99 12.17
N GLU A 41 -2.76 2.99 13.46
CA GLU A 41 -1.60 3.72 13.99
C GLU A 41 -0.28 3.19 13.43
N GLN A 42 -0.11 1.88 13.39
CA GLN A 42 1.09 1.25 12.81
C GLN A 42 1.22 1.56 11.32
N PHE A 43 0.12 1.50 10.59
CA PHE A 43 0.11 1.83 9.16
C PHE A 43 0.51 3.28 8.93
N LEU A 44 -0.05 4.21 9.71
CA LEU A 44 0.24 5.65 9.57
C LEU A 44 1.66 6.03 9.97
N ARG A 45 2.37 5.16 10.67
CA ARG A 45 3.79 5.35 10.99
C ARG A 45 4.73 4.98 9.85
N GLU A 46 4.18 4.52 8.74
CA GLU A 46 4.96 4.11 7.57
C GLU A 46 4.59 4.96 6.36
N PRO A 47 5.24 6.12 6.21
CA PRO A 47 4.88 7.08 5.18
C PRO A 47 4.96 6.53 3.76
N SER A 48 5.93 5.67 3.47
CA SER A 48 6.05 5.06 2.15
C SER A 48 4.89 4.13 1.84
N TRP A 49 4.41 3.40 2.84
CA TRP A 49 3.25 2.52 2.68
C TRP A 49 1.97 3.36 2.49
N VAL A 50 1.82 4.42 3.26
CA VAL A 50 0.70 5.37 3.09
C VAL A 50 0.70 5.95 1.68
N ALA A 51 1.85 6.42 1.19
CA ALA A 51 1.98 6.97 -0.16
C ALA A 51 1.65 5.93 -1.24
N HIS A 52 2.06 4.68 -1.05
CA HIS A 52 1.74 3.56 -1.93
C HIS A 52 0.22 3.38 -2.06
N GLU A 53 -0.48 3.29 -0.92
CA GLU A 53 -1.93 3.09 -0.92
C GLU A 53 -2.69 4.31 -1.46
N MET A 54 -2.20 5.52 -1.18
CA MET A 54 -2.79 6.73 -1.73
C MET A 54 -2.66 6.78 -3.26
N CYS A 55 -1.59 6.24 -3.81
CA CYS A 55 -1.43 6.09 -5.26
C CYS A 55 -2.52 5.19 -5.85
N HIS A 56 -2.80 4.06 -5.20
CA HIS A 56 -3.88 3.16 -5.65
C HIS A 56 -5.24 3.85 -5.61
N ILE A 57 -5.52 4.63 -4.56
CA ILE A 57 -6.77 5.40 -4.49
C ILE A 57 -6.87 6.36 -5.68
N ARG A 58 -5.80 7.06 -6.01
CA ARG A 58 -5.77 7.95 -7.17
C ARG A 58 -6.01 7.20 -8.47
N GLN A 59 -5.38 6.04 -8.63
CA GLN A 59 -5.59 5.20 -9.82
C GLN A 59 -7.06 4.79 -9.98
N VAL A 60 -7.71 4.42 -8.88
CA VAL A 60 -9.13 4.09 -8.88
C VAL A 60 -9.99 5.31 -9.22
N GLN A 61 -9.65 6.47 -8.66
CA GLN A 61 -10.38 7.71 -8.95
C GLN A 61 -10.29 8.14 -10.41
N GLU A 62 -9.10 7.98 -11.01
CA GLU A 62 -8.87 8.37 -12.40
C GLU A 62 -9.57 7.48 -13.39
N ARG A 63 -9.73 6.20 -13.10
CA ARG A 63 -10.28 5.20 -14.03
C ARG A 63 -11.70 4.78 -13.71
N GLY A 64 -12.11 4.92 -12.48
CA GLY A 64 -13.31 4.28 -11.95
C GLY A 64 -13.00 2.86 -11.47
N LEU A 65 -13.75 2.40 -10.48
CA LEU A 65 -13.46 1.14 -9.79
C LEU A 65 -13.49 -0.08 -10.71
N LEU A 66 -14.52 -0.20 -11.54
CA LEU A 66 -14.69 -1.39 -12.39
C LEU A 66 -13.61 -1.47 -13.47
N ARG A 67 -13.32 -0.33 -14.11
CA ARG A 67 -12.28 -0.26 -15.12
C ARG A 67 -10.90 -0.53 -14.53
N PHE A 68 -10.60 0.07 -13.39
CA PHE A 68 -9.34 -0.14 -12.71
C PHE A 68 -9.17 -1.62 -12.34
N LEU A 69 -10.20 -2.22 -11.75
CA LEU A 69 -10.16 -3.61 -11.34
C LEU A 69 -9.90 -4.55 -12.52
N TRP A 70 -10.59 -4.31 -13.64
CA TRP A 70 -10.38 -5.09 -14.86
C TRP A 70 -8.95 -4.96 -15.37
N GLU A 71 -8.46 -3.72 -15.52
CA GLU A 71 -7.11 -3.47 -16.01
C GLU A 71 -6.05 -4.06 -15.07
N TYR A 72 -6.28 -3.95 -13.76
CA TYR A 72 -5.38 -4.51 -12.76
C TYR A 72 -5.29 -6.03 -12.86
N LEU A 73 -6.42 -6.71 -12.97
CA LEU A 73 -6.46 -8.16 -13.07
C LEU A 73 -5.84 -8.66 -14.37
N VAL A 74 -6.11 -8.00 -15.48
CA VAL A 74 -5.50 -8.35 -16.78
C VAL A 74 -3.98 -8.17 -16.72
N GLU A 75 -3.51 -7.07 -16.15
CA GLU A 75 -2.08 -6.81 -16.02
C GLU A 75 -1.42 -7.86 -15.10
N SER A 76 -2.06 -8.17 -13.97
CA SER A 76 -1.54 -9.20 -13.06
C SER A 76 -1.46 -10.58 -13.72
N ALA A 77 -2.46 -10.93 -14.53
CA ALA A 77 -2.46 -12.20 -15.27
C ALA A 77 -1.35 -12.24 -16.32
N ARG A 78 -1.04 -11.08 -16.90
CA ARG A 78 -0.05 -10.98 -17.97
C ARG A 78 1.39 -10.98 -17.46
N VAL A 79 1.69 -10.22 -16.42
CA VAL A 79 3.06 -9.98 -15.96
C VAL A 79 3.29 -10.29 -14.48
N GLY A 80 2.26 -10.71 -13.76
CA GLY A 80 2.33 -10.98 -12.32
C GLY A 80 2.16 -9.73 -11.47
N TYR A 81 2.00 -9.95 -10.17
CA TYR A 81 1.77 -8.88 -9.20
C TYR A 81 2.92 -7.87 -9.15
N TYR A 82 4.15 -8.39 -9.05
CA TYR A 82 5.32 -7.52 -8.85
C TYR A 82 5.56 -6.58 -10.03
N ALA A 83 5.38 -7.07 -11.24
CA ALA A 83 5.59 -6.31 -12.47
C ALA A 83 4.33 -5.59 -12.96
N ASN A 84 3.20 -5.74 -12.27
CA ASN A 84 1.97 -5.02 -12.59
C ASN A 84 2.24 -3.52 -12.57
N ARG A 85 1.91 -2.82 -13.67
CA ARG A 85 2.23 -1.38 -13.83
C ARG A 85 1.63 -0.52 -12.72
N PHE A 86 0.46 -0.88 -12.21
CA PHE A 86 -0.18 -0.14 -11.12
C PHE A 86 0.59 -0.30 -9.81
N GLU A 87 1.14 -1.49 -9.58
CA GLU A 87 1.98 -1.76 -8.41
C GLU A 87 3.35 -1.10 -8.53
N VAL A 88 3.93 -1.10 -9.74
CA VAL A 88 5.20 -0.40 -10.00
C VAL A 88 5.05 1.10 -9.73
N GLU A 89 3.99 1.72 -10.26
CA GLU A 89 3.70 3.14 -10.03
C GLU A 89 3.50 3.43 -8.54
N ALA A 90 2.79 2.55 -7.84
CA ALA A 90 2.54 2.72 -6.41
C ALA A 90 3.82 2.60 -5.57
N ARG A 91 4.72 1.69 -5.92
CA ARG A 91 6.03 1.58 -5.25
C ARG A 91 6.88 2.83 -5.50
N GLU A 92 6.86 3.34 -6.71
CA GLU A 92 7.57 4.59 -7.04
C GLU A 92 6.98 5.77 -6.27
N ALA A 93 5.67 5.85 -6.17
CA ALA A 93 5.01 6.88 -5.37
C ALA A 93 5.36 6.74 -3.89
N GLY A 94 5.45 5.51 -3.39
CA GLY A 94 5.86 5.24 -2.02
C GLY A 94 7.25 5.80 -1.72
N ALA A 95 8.19 5.60 -2.62
CA ALA A 95 9.54 6.12 -2.48
C ALA A 95 9.59 7.65 -2.65
N ARG A 96 8.92 8.16 -3.66
CA ARG A 96 8.95 9.59 -4.01
C ARG A 96 8.26 10.47 -2.97
N ASP A 97 7.10 10.03 -2.48
CA ASP A 97 6.22 10.85 -1.65
C ASP A 97 6.31 10.54 -0.15
N ALA A 98 7.21 9.65 0.26
CA ALA A 98 7.36 9.28 1.67
C ALA A 98 7.63 10.50 2.56
N ALA A 99 8.51 11.42 2.13
CA ALA A 99 8.83 12.60 2.90
C ALA A 99 7.61 13.52 3.07
N HIS A 100 6.80 13.68 2.02
CA HIS A 100 5.57 14.46 2.07
C HIS A 100 4.60 13.91 3.12
N TYR A 101 4.36 12.60 3.10
CA TYR A 101 3.46 11.97 4.06
C TYR A 101 4.03 11.90 5.46
N ALA A 102 5.35 11.77 5.60
CA ALA A 102 6.00 11.85 6.91
C ALA A 102 5.75 13.20 7.57
N ALA A 103 5.89 14.28 6.80
CA ALA A 103 5.62 15.63 7.31
C ALA A 103 4.14 15.81 7.64
N LEU A 104 3.25 15.36 6.76
CA LEU A 104 1.80 15.46 6.93
C LEU A 104 1.33 14.70 8.18
N LEU A 105 1.89 13.54 8.44
CA LEU A 105 1.51 12.66 9.54
C LEU A 105 2.34 12.89 10.80
N ALA A 106 3.31 13.81 10.77
CA ALA A 106 4.26 14.09 11.86
C ALA A 106 4.99 12.82 12.33
N VAL A 107 5.46 12.03 11.37
CA VAL A 107 6.15 10.76 11.61
C VAL A 107 7.59 10.87 11.11
N PRO A 108 8.60 10.39 11.86
CA PRO A 108 9.97 10.40 11.36
C PRO A 108 10.12 9.47 10.15
N LEU A 109 10.96 9.88 9.20
CA LEU A 109 11.32 9.01 8.09
C LEU A 109 12.22 7.89 8.60
N PRO A 110 12.08 6.67 8.06
CA PRO A 110 13.03 5.61 8.35
C PRO A 110 14.43 6.02 7.87
N ASP A 111 15.46 5.53 8.54
CA ASP A 111 16.84 5.81 8.17
C ASP A 111 17.11 5.41 6.72
N GLY A 112 17.78 6.29 6.00
CA GLY A 112 18.10 6.04 4.60
C GLY A 112 19.06 4.86 4.41
N PRO A 113 19.18 4.36 3.17
CA PRO A 113 20.08 3.24 2.89
C PRO A 113 21.52 3.61 3.27
N GLY A 114 22.11 2.85 4.20
CA GLY A 114 23.47 3.04 4.66
C GLY A 114 23.64 3.37 6.13
N ARG A 115 22.55 3.57 6.87
CA ARG A 115 22.61 3.76 8.32
C ARG A 115 21.84 2.66 9.02
N GLY A 116 22.56 1.78 9.66
CA GLY A 116 21.97 0.74 10.48
C GLY A 116 21.73 -0.55 9.71
N GLY A 117 21.85 -1.61 10.43
CA GLY A 117 21.95 -2.97 9.93
C GLY A 117 20.91 -3.36 8.90
N SER A 118 21.35 -4.20 8.04
CA SER A 118 20.62 -4.79 6.92
C SER A 118 19.30 -5.48 7.28
N GLU A 119 19.00 -5.61 8.56
CA GLU A 119 17.78 -6.31 9.01
C GLU A 119 16.52 -5.48 8.88
N GLN A 120 16.63 -4.14 8.96
CA GLN A 120 15.44 -3.30 8.88
C GLN A 120 15.00 -3.02 7.45
N ALA A 121 15.91 -3.10 6.51
CA ALA A 121 15.58 -2.88 5.10
C ALA A 121 14.75 -4.01 4.48
N SER A 122 14.89 -5.22 4.99
CA SER A 122 14.16 -6.38 4.46
C SER A 122 12.69 -6.43 4.94
N ALA A 123 12.39 -5.88 6.11
CA ALA A 123 11.05 -5.91 6.65
C ALA A 123 10.10 -4.93 5.95
N GLY A 124 10.64 -3.86 5.36
CA GLY A 124 9.84 -2.86 4.66
C GLY A 124 9.47 -3.22 3.22
N HIS A 125 10.16 -4.17 2.62
CA HIS A 125 9.99 -4.50 1.21
C HIS A 125 8.97 -5.61 0.92
N ASN A 126 8.50 -6.30 1.94
CA ASN A 126 7.67 -7.48 1.78
C ASN A 126 6.24 -7.30 2.27
N ARG A 127 5.70 -6.08 2.19
CA ARG A 127 4.31 -5.85 2.57
C ARG A 127 3.44 -5.92 1.33
N PRO A 128 2.59 -6.92 1.21
CA PRO A 128 1.72 -7.00 0.05
C PRO A 128 0.60 -5.98 0.18
N ASP A 129 0.47 -5.20 -0.84
CA ASP A 129 -0.69 -4.34 -1.02
C ASP A 129 -1.60 -5.01 -2.02
N VAL A 130 -2.86 -5.11 -1.69
CA VAL A 130 -3.85 -5.68 -2.58
C VAL A 130 -4.86 -4.61 -2.91
N VAL A 131 -5.10 -4.42 -4.19
CA VAL A 131 -6.09 -3.48 -4.69
C VAL A 131 -7.24 -4.26 -5.27
N VAL A 132 -8.44 -3.95 -4.81
CA VAL A 132 -9.66 -4.58 -5.30
C VAL A 132 -10.69 -3.50 -5.68
#